data_3ee15f6190a0792699b7714d577aa49e
#
_entry.id   3ee15f6190a0792699b7714d577aa49e
#
_cell.length_a   1.000
_cell.length_b   1.000
_cell.length_c   1.000
_cell.angle_alpha   90.00
_cell.angle_beta   90.00
_cell.angle_gamma   90.00
#
_symmetry.space_group_name_H-M   'P 1'
#
loop_
_entity.id
_entity.type
_entity.pdbx_description
1 polymer ?
#
loop_
_entity_poly.entity_id
_entity_poly.type
_entity_poly.pdbx_seq_one_letter_code
_entity_poly.pdbx_strand_id
1 'polypeptide(L)'
;EYYIFNLRESLDIYFVGLKVGDVNNSVVANLTDANIDARSARNFSYNVIESKHKKGSIVNLTFSSDELSDVSGLQNTIQVNEELAEIVSFNAEVSEMSTANINNEKLHEGILNMSWFKSDNWEESENNNVFTLVLKIKEDAYTSDVISIGENHISAEAYFDNQVGDIDLEFRSDLENEEVLSLYQNVPNPWSESTEIKFYMPA
;
A
#
# COMPACT_ATOMS: atom_id res chain seq x y z
N GLU A 1 -19.39 -0.38 -23.33
CA GLU A 1 -20.41 -1.42 -23.33
C GLU A 1 -20.77 -1.76 -24.78
N TYR A 2 -20.54 -3.01 -25.22
CA TYR A 2 -20.80 -3.43 -26.58
C TYR A 2 -21.97 -4.40 -26.60
N TYR A 3 -22.96 -4.13 -27.46
CA TYR A 3 -24.13 -5.00 -27.65
C TYR A 3 -24.05 -5.64 -29.03
N ILE A 4 -24.04 -6.98 -29.09
CA ILE A 4 -24.12 -7.73 -30.32
C ILE A 4 -25.56 -8.27 -30.47
N PHE A 5 -26.30 -7.75 -31.42
CA PHE A 5 -27.65 -8.15 -31.72
C PHE A 5 -27.69 -8.95 -33.02
N ASN A 6 -28.25 -10.19 -32.98
CA ASN A 6 -28.56 -11.01 -34.14
C ASN A 6 -27.38 -11.27 -35.10
N LEU A 7 -26.42 -12.06 -34.67
CA LEU A 7 -25.45 -12.67 -35.58
C LEU A 7 -26.13 -13.64 -36.52
N ARG A 8 -26.24 -13.28 -37.79
CA ARG A 8 -26.72 -14.16 -38.88
C ARG A 8 -25.57 -14.74 -39.69
N GLU A 9 -24.36 -14.26 -39.50
CA GLU A 9 -23.10 -14.65 -40.16
C GLU A 9 -22.00 -14.79 -39.12
N SER A 10 -20.96 -15.58 -39.43
CA SER A 10 -19.77 -15.64 -38.57
C SER A 10 -19.06 -14.30 -38.56
N LEU A 11 -18.79 -13.73 -37.36
CA LEU A 11 -18.08 -12.49 -37.18
C LEU A 11 -16.80 -12.76 -36.41
N ASP A 12 -15.65 -12.43 -36.99
CA ASP A 12 -14.37 -12.45 -36.30
C ASP A 12 -14.23 -11.15 -35.52
N ILE A 13 -14.23 -11.24 -34.20
CA ILE A 13 -14.06 -10.10 -33.30
C ILE A 13 -12.66 -10.16 -32.69
N TYR A 14 -11.86 -9.15 -32.94
CA TYR A 14 -10.54 -9.01 -32.36
C TYR A 14 -10.60 -8.08 -31.15
N PHE A 15 -10.18 -8.61 -30.00
CA PHE A 15 -10.02 -7.82 -28.80
C PHE A 15 -8.54 -7.54 -28.57
N VAL A 16 -8.18 -6.26 -28.41
CA VAL A 16 -6.86 -5.87 -27.94
C VAL A 16 -6.98 -5.63 -26.43
N GLY A 17 -6.43 -6.55 -25.64
CA GLY A 17 -6.27 -6.33 -24.22
C GLY A 17 -5.09 -5.39 -23.97
N LEU A 18 -5.35 -4.24 -23.39
CA LEU A 18 -4.28 -3.38 -22.89
C LEU A 18 -4.06 -3.71 -21.43
N LYS A 19 -2.83 -4.04 -21.05
CA LYS A 19 -2.43 -4.09 -19.64
C LYS A 19 -2.48 -2.65 -19.12
N VAL A 20 -3.16 -2.43 -18.03
CA VAL A 20 -3.16 -1.12 -17.37
C VAL A 20 -1.71 -0.78 -17.03
N GLY A 21 -1.20 0.34 -17.54
CA GLY A 21 0.21 0.75 -17.43
C GLY A 21 1.04 0.60 -18.71
N ASP A 22 0.56 -0.09 -19.77
CA ASP A 22 1.24 -0.15 -21.06
C ASP A 22 0.80 1.01 -21.96
N VAL A 23 1.22 2.22 -21.62
CA VAL A 23 0.83 3.45 -22.31
C VAL A 23 1.46 3.57 -23.72
N ASN A 24 2.55 2.86 -23.97
CA ASN A 24 3.31 2.95 -25.22
C ASN A 24 3.22 1.69 -26.09
N ASN A 25 2.39 0.72 -25.73
CA ASN A 25 2.21 -0.56 -26.43
C ASN A 25 3.55 -1.31 -26.66
N SER A 26 4.48 -1.18 -25.71
CA SER A 26 5.81 -1.80 -25.78
C SER A 26 5.84 -3.26 -25.28
N VAL A 27 4.77 -3.72 -24.65
CA VAL A 27 4.67 -5.10 -24.16
C VAL A 27 4.42 -6.03 -25.33
N VAL A 28 5.47 -6.68 -25.78
CA VAL A 28 5.35 -7.85 -26.65
C VAL A 28 4.99 -9.04 -25.74
N ALA A 29 3.80 -9.60 -25.94
CA ALA A 29 3.40 -10.83 -25.29
C ALA A 29 4.33 -11.97 -25.78
N ASN A 30 5.48 -12.14 -25.14
CA ASN A 30 6.42 -13.18 -25.48
C ASN A 30 6.24 -14.36 -24.50
N LEU A 31 5.54 -15.37 -24.96
CA LEU A 31 5.33 -16.63 -24.21
C LEU A 31 6.60 -17.51 -24.15
N THR A 32 7.70 -17.09 -24.79
CA THR A 32 8.91 -17.91 -24.94
C THR A 32 10.15 -17.36 -24.27
N ASP A 33 10.19 -16.09 -23.92
CA ASP A 33 11.31 -15.54 -23.16
C ASP A 33 10.99 -15.52 -21.66
N ALA A 34 11.65 -16.41 -20.96
CA ALA A 34 11.72 -16.42 -19.51
C ALA A 34 12.61 -15.25 -18.96
N ASN A 35 12.66 -14.12 -19.64
CA ASN A 35 13.01 -12.86 -19.04
C ASN A 35 11.79 -12.41 -18.24
N ILE A 36 11.67 -12.96 -17.06
CA ILE A 36 11.02 -12.30 -15.96
C ILE A 36 11.71 -10.94 -15.92
N ASP A 37 10.98 -9.87 -16.31
CA ASP A 37 11.44 -8.51 -16.01
C ASP A 37 11.88 -8.54 -14.55
N ALA A 38 13.17 -8.39 -14.33
CA ALA A 38 13.68 -8.30 -12.99
C ALA A 38 12.91 -7.13 -12.37
N ARG A 39 11.97 -7.46 -11.46
CA ARG A 39 11.26 -6.44 -10.70
C ARG A 39 12.35 -5.51 -10.20
N SER A 40 12.21 -4.26 -10.54
CA SER A 40 13.20 -3.24 -10.24
C SER A 40 13.56 -3.31 -8.76
N ALA A 41 14.81 -3.03 -8.44
CA ALA A 41 15.27 -2.90 -7.05
C ALA A 41 14.65 -1.68 -6.33
N ARG A 42 13.64 -1.02 -6.92
CA ARG A 42 12.97 0.15 -6.36
C ARG A 42 11.63 -0.29 -5.76
N ASN A 43 11.51 -0.12 -4.45
CA ASN A 43 10.31 -0.43 -3.71
C ASN A 43 9.62 0.88 -3.30
N PHE A 44 8.34 0.78 -3.03
CA PHE A 44 7.53 1.80 -2.41
C PHE A 44 7.14 1.32 -1.01
N SER A 45 7.38 2.13 0.02
CA SER A 45 7.06 1.76 1.39
C SER A 45 5.96 2.64 1.95
N TYR A 46 4.88 2.01 2.41
CA TYR A 46 3.97 2.68 3.33
C TYR A 46 4.58 2.72 4.72
N ASN A 47 4.69 3.92 5.27
CA ASN A 47 5.09 4.15 6.65
C ASN A 47 3.85 4.34 7.52
N VAL A 48 3.73 3.55 8.58
CA VAL A 48 2.64 3.65 9.55
C VAL A 48 3.24 3.64 10.96
N ILE A 49 2.65 4.44 11.86
CA ILE A 49 3.13 4.51 13.23
C ILE A 49 2.76 3.23 13.99
N GLU A 50 3.77 2.59 14.57
CA GLU A 50 3.60 1.47 15.49
C GLU A 50 3.13 1.97 16.85
N SER A 51 1.97 1.51 17.28
CA SER A 51 1.36 1.89 18.55
C SER A 51 0.56 0.75 19.15
N LYS A 52 0.41 0.77 20.46
CA LYS A 52 -0.48 -0.16 21.17
C LYS A 52 -1.87 0.44 21.32
N HIS A 53 -2.85 -0.23 20.78
CA HIS A 53 -4.25 0.19 20.82
C HIS A 53 -5.04 -0.59 21.85
N LYS A 54 -6.01 0.07 22.48
CA LYS A 54 -6.89 -0.52 23.45
C LYS A 54 -8.22 -0.93 22.85
N LYS A 55 -8.76 -2.05 23.31
CA LYS A 55 -10.11 -2.51 22.97
C LYS A 55 -11.15 -1.39 23.12
N GLY A 56 -11.97 -1.22 22.10
CA GLY A 56 -13.04 -0.22 22.03
C GLY A 56 -12.60 1.17 21.58
N SER A 57 -11.30 1.43 21.40
CA SER A 57 -10.84 2.71 20.85
C SER A 57 -11.14 2.85 19.36
N ILE A 58 -11.31 4.09 18.92
CA ILE A 58 -11.28 4.48 17.51
C ILE A 58 -9.90 5.07 17.25
N VAL A 59 -9.21 4.56 16.25
CA VAL A 59 -7.86 4.97 15.89
C VAL A 59 -7.77 5.39 14.43
N ASN A 60 -6.94 6.39 14.16
CA ASN A 60 -6.63 6.83 12.81
C ASN A 60 -5.23 6.31 12.47
N LEU A 61 -5.13 5.42 11.48
CA LEU A 61 -3.86 4.95 10.96
C LEU A 61 -3.59 5.68 9.65
N THR A 62 -2.62 6.59 9.66
CA THR A 62 -2.19 7.33 8.48
C THR A 62 -1.05 6.57 7.81
N PHE A 63 -1.22 6.32 6.52
CA PHE A 63 -0.23 5.72 5.63
C PHE A 63 0.47 6.84 4.88
N SER A 64 1.76 6.99 5.08
CA SER A 64 2.60 7.97 4.39
C SER A 64 3.70 7.27 3.60
N SER A 65 4.35 7.98 2.67
CA SER A 65 5.48 7.43 1.92
C SER A 65 6.44 8.53 1.50
N ASP A 66 7.73 8.28 1.70
CA ASP A 66 8.79 9.18 1.25
C ASP A 66 8.98 9.11 -0.29
N GLU A 67 8.50 8.02 -0.93
CA GLU A 67 8.58 7.80 -2.38
C GLU A 67 7.33 8.31 -3.15
N LEU A 68 6.38 8.96 -2.47
CA LEU A 68 5.10 9.36 -3.06
C LEU A 68 5.26 10.28 -4.30
N SER A 69 6.26 11.17 -4.29
CA SER A 69 6.55 12.05 -5.42
C SER A 69 7.01 11.30 -6.67
N ASP A 70 7.60 10.13 -6.50
CA ASP A 70 8.28 9.37 -7.55
C ASP A 70 7.37 8.34 -8.25
N VAL A 71 6.24 8.00 -7.65
CA VAL A 71 5.31 7.03 -8.23
C VAL A 71 4.31 7.70 -9.17
N SER A 72 3.96 7.00 -10.23
CA SER A 72 2.88 7.37 -11.16
C SER A 72 1.57 6.64 -10.86
N GLY A 73 1.60 5.60 -10.03
CA GLY A 73 0.40 4.89 -9.58
C GLY A 73 0.70 3.79 -8.59
N LEU A 74 -0.35 3.37 -7.89
CA LEU A 74 -0.30 2.33 -6.86
C LEU A 74 -1.49 1.40 -7.02
N GLN A 75 -1.26 0.09 -6.85
CA GLN A 75 -2.33 -0.86 -6.63
C GLN A 75 -1.94 -1.83 -5.53
N ASN A 76 -2.84 -2.07 -4.60
CA ASN A 76 -2.59 -2.99 -3.49
C ASN A 76 -3.87 -3.37 -2.75
N THR A 77 -3.75 -4.34 -1.89
CA THR A 77 -4.74 -4.70 -0.88
C THR A 77 -4.17 -4.40 0.50
N ILE A 78 -4.86 -3.60 1.29
CA ILE A 78 -4.63 -3.54 2.73
C ILE A 78 -5.59 -4.52 3.40
N GLN A 79 -5.04 -5.40 4.21
CA GLN A 79 -5.82 -6.34 5.01
C GLN A 79 -5.79 -5.93 6.47
N VAL A 80 -6.98 -5.81 7.05
CA VAL A 80 -7.19 -5.57 8.48
C VAL A 80 -7.62 -6.89 9.11
N ASN A 81 -6.96 -7.29 10.18
CA ASN A 81 -7.35 -8.47 10.94
C ASN A 81 -8.72 -8.24 11.59
N GLU A 82 -9.75 -8.88 11.05
CA GLU A 82 -11.14 -8.68 11.48
C GLU A 82 -11.43 -9.14 12.91
N GLU A 83 -10.58 -9.98 13.48
CA GLU A 83 -10.69 -10.38 14.89
C GLU A 83 -10.22 -9.25 15.83
N LEU A 84 -9.27 -8.42 15.38
CA LEU A 84 -8.64 -7.37 16.18
C LEU A 84 -9.25 -5.98 15.91
N ALA A 85 -9.73 -5.72 14.70
CA ALA A 85 -10.31 -4.41 14.34
C ALA A 85 -11.37 -4.51 13.25
N GLU A 86 -12.12 -3.42 13.05
CA GLU A 86 -13.01 -3.23 11.91
C GLU A 86 -12.76 -1.88 11.26
N ILE A 87 -12.87 -1.82 9.93
CA ILE A 87 -12.73 -0.59 9.15
C ILE A 87 -14.02 0.24 9.32
N VAL A 88 -13.87 1.46 9.84
CA VAL A 88 -14.97 2.43 9.99
C VAL A 88 -15.06 3.34 8.79
N SER A 89 -13.93 3.89 8.34
CA SER A 89 -13.87 4.74 7.15
C SER A 89 -12.47 4.78 6.54
N PHE A 90 -12.44 5.22 5.28
CA PHE A 90 -11.24 5.53 4.51
C PHE A 90 -11.28 7.01 4.15
N ASN A 91 -10.17 7.71 4.36
CA ASN A 91 -9.99 9.10 3.99
C ASN A 91 -8.76 9.22 3.09
N ALA A 92 -8.95 9.70 1.86
CA ALA A 92 -7.85 9.98 0.95
C ALA A 92 -7.14 11.29 1.38
N GLU A 93 -5.81 11.27 1.38
CA GLU A 93 -4.99 12.44 1.70
C GLU A 93 -4.27 12.98 0.44
N VAL A 94 -4.08 12.10 -0.54
CA VAL A 94 -3.51 12.47 -1.85
C VAL A 94 -4.59 13.12 -2.71
N SER A 95 -4.24 14.21 -3.40
CA SER A 95 -5.11 14.80 -4.41
C SER A 95 -5.51 13.76 -5.46
N GLU A 96 -6.74 13.83 -5.95
CA GLU A 96 -7.30 12.92 -6.95
C GLU A 96 -7.55 11.47 -6.49
N MET A 97 -7.18 11.10 -5.28
CA MET A 97 -7.64 9.86 -4.68
C MET A 97 -9.01 10.08 -4.04
N SER A 98 -9.91 9.16 -4.24
CA SER A 98 -11.27 9.22 -3.71
C SER A 98 -11.81 7.82 -3.42
N THR A 99 -13.04 7.74 -2.95
CA THR A 99 -13.71 6.45 -2.76
C THR A 99 -13.92 5.67 -4.07
N ALA A 100 -13.78 6.30 -5.24
CA ALA A 100 -13.80 5.61 -6.53
C ALA A 100 -12.54 4.76 -6.79
N ASN A 101 -11.45 5.05 -6.07
CA ASN A 101 -10.18 4.32 -6.16
C ASN A 101 -10.14 3.08 -5.25
N ILE A 102 -11.17 2.87 -4.44
CA ILE A 102 -11.26 1.74 -3.51
C ILE A 102 -12.48 0.87 -3.81
N ASN A 103 -12.34 -0.45 -3.57
CA ASN A 103 -13.48 -1.34 -3.58
C ASN A 103 -14.05 -1.48 -2.15
N ASN A 104 -15.28 -0.98 -1.98
CA ASN A 104 -15.98 -0.97 -0.68
C ASN A 104 -16.70 -2.28 -0.34
N GLU A 105 -16.82 -3.21 -1.28
CA GLU A 105 -17.66 -4.41 -1.11
C GLU A 105 -17.18 -5.33 0.02
N LYS A 106 -15.85 -5.35 0.25
CA LYS A 106 -15.21 -6.25 1.22
C LYS A 106 -14.64 -5.55 2.45
N LEU A 107 -14.98 -4.29 2.69
CA LEU A 107 -14.50 -3.57 3.87
C LEU A 107 -14.92 -4.25 5.18
N HIS A 108 -16.11 -4.88 5.20
CA HIS A 108 -16.60 -5.61 6.36
C HIS A 108 -15.84 -6.92 6.63
N GLU A 109 -15.11 -7.44 5.62
CA GLU A 109 -14.18 -8.56 5.72
C GLU A 109 -12.73 -8.09 6.02
N GLY A 110 -12.55 -6.82 6.37
CA GLY A 110 -11.23 -6.24 6.61
C GLY A 110 -10.38 -6.07 5.34
N ILE A 111 -10.97 -6.12 4.15
CA ILE A 111 -10.24 -6.09 2.88
C ILE A 111 -10.48 -4.75 2.18
N LEU A 112 -9.42 -3.98 2.01
CA LEU A 112 -9.41 -2.72 1.25
C LEU A 112 -8.55 -2.88 0.00
N ASN A 113 -9.19 -3.09 -1.14
CA ASN A 113 -8.51 -3.06 -2.44
C ASN A 113 -8.45 -1.63 -2.94
N MET A 114 -7.29 -1.18 -3.34
CA MET A 114 -7.02 0.16 -3.81
C MET A 114 -6.29 0.15 -5.15
N SER A 115 -6.68 1.09 -6.04
CA SER A 115 -5.96 1.40 -7.25
C SER A 115 -6.03 2.90 -7.52
N TRP A 116 -4.88 3.54 -7.61
CA TRP A 116 -4.75 4.96 -7.85
C TRP A 116 -3.64 5.23 -8.87
N PHE A 117 -3.81 6.26 -9.65
CA PHE A 117 -2.79 6.78 -10.57
C PHE A 117 -2.72 8.30 -10.49
N LYS A 118 -1.52 8.81 -10.68
CA LYS A 118 -1.20 10.23 -10.66
C LYS A 118 -1.59 10.85 -12.00
N SER A 119 -2.33 11.94 -12.00
CA SER A 119 -2.62 12.69 -13.23
C SER A 119 -1.55 13.75 -13.51
N ASP A 120 -1.61 14.36 -14.72
CA ASP A 120 -0.71 15.46 -15.11
C ASP A 120 -0.90 16.74 -14.25
N ASN A 121 -2.01 16.84 -13.51
CA ASN A 121 -2.33 17.98 -12.65
C ASN A 121 -2.09 17.68 -11.16
N TRP A 122 -1.37 16.61 -10.84
CA TRP A 122 -1.13 16.24 -9.46
C TRP A 122 -0.33 17.31 -8.71
N GLU A 123 -0.83 17.69 -7.55
CA GLU A 123 -0.14 18.58 -6.64
C GLU A 123 0.48 17.77 -5.49
N GLU A 124 1.76 18.00 -5.24
CA GLU A 124 2.50 17.33 -4.18
C GLU A 124 1.90 17.69 -2.81
N SER A 125 1.64 16.67 -2.00
CA SER A 125 1.18 16.87 -0.62
C SER A 125 2.35 17.26 0.27
N GLU A 126 2.20 18.32 1.07
CA GLU A 126 3.23 18.76 2.01
C GLU A 126 3.60 17.70 3.06
N ASN A 127 2.72 16.72 3.28
CA ASN A 127 2.84 15.77 4.39
C ASN A 127 3.22 14.35 3.95
N ASN A 128 3.40 14.07 2.66
CA ASN A 128 3.66 12.73 2.12
C ASN A 128 2.60 11.68 2.52
N ASN A 129 1.45 12.10 3.04
CA ASN A 129 0.36 11.21 3.42
C ASN A 129 -0.38 10.72 2.18
N VAL A 130 -0.66 9.42 2.13
CA VAL A 130 -1.39 8.79 1.04
C VAL A 130 -2.88 8.67 1.38
N PHE A 131 -3.18 8.05 2.51
CA PHE A 131 -4.54 7.90 3.02
C PHE A 131 -4.53 7.62 4.53
N THR A 132 -5.70 7.75 5.15
CA THR A 132 -5.92 7.40 6.56
C THR A 132 -7.07 6.38 6.67
N LEU A 133 -6.83 5.28 7.37
CA LEU A 133 -7.86 4.34 7.81
C LEU A 133 -8.33 4.68 9.22
N VAL A 134 -9.63 4.79 9.40
CA VAL A 134 -10.25 4.86 10.72
C VAL A 134 -10.68 3.46 11.10
N LEU A 135 -10.12 2.94 12.19
CA LEU A 135 -10.39 1.60 12.69
C LEU A 135 -11.04 1.66 14.07
N LYS A 136 -11.96 0.74 14.34
CA LYS A 136 -12.44 0.45 15.67
C LYS A 136 -11.79 -0.83 16.18
N ILE A 137 -11.09 -0.72 17.28
CA ILE A 137 -10.31 -1.82 17.87
C ILE A 137 -11.23 -2.74 18.65
N LYS A 138 -11.19 -4.03 18.36
CA LYS A 138 -12.00 -5.08 19.00
C LYS A 138 -11.29 -5.76 20.16
N GLU A 139 -9.97 -5.89 20.07
CA GLU A 139 -9.11 -6.46 21.12
C GLU A 139 -7.81 -5.65 21.24
N ASP A 140 -7.17 -5.65 22.43
CA ASP A 140 -5.89 -4.98 22.64
C ASP A 140 -4.85 -5.53 21.65
N ALA A 141 -4.25 -4.69 20.82
CA ALA A 141 -3.32 -5.10 19.76
C ALA A 141 -2.34 -3.98 19.40
N TYR A 142 -1.23 -4.35 18.78
CA TYR A 142 -0.33 -3.40 18.13
C TYR A 142 -0.76 -3.12 16.69
N THR A 143 -0.33 -1.99 16.12
CA THR A 143 -0.64 -1.64 14.73
C THR A 143 -0.23 -2.77 13.77
N SER A 144 0.96 -3.34 13.97
CA SER A 144 1.51 -4.44 13.16
C SER A 144 0.72 -5.76 13.26
N ASP A 145 -0.03 -5.97 14.34
CA ASP A 145 -0.93 -7.12 14.48
C ASP A 145 -2.24 -6.91 13.71
N VAL A 146 -2.62 -5.63 13.53
CA VAL A 146 -3.92 -5.24 12.99
C VAL A 146 -3.93 -5.14 11.47
N ILE A 147 -2.84 -4.63 10.85
CA ILE A 147 -2.79 -4.37 9.41
C ILE A 147 -1.65 -5.09 8.71
N SER A 148 -1.88 -5.48 7.46
CA SER A 148 -0.87 -6.07 6.57
C SER A 148 -1.15 -5.75 5.10
N ILE A 149 -0.16 -5.98 4.24
CA ILE A 149 -0.38 -6.02 2.78
C ILE A 149 -0.95 -7.40 2.44
N GLY A 150 -2.10 -7.42 1.78
CA GLY A 150 -2.76 -8.66 1.34
C GLY A 150 -2.24 -9.11 -0.03
N GLU A 151 -1.88 -10.39 -0.13
CA GLU A 151 -1.36 -10.97 -1.37
C GLU A 151 -2.44 -11.65 -2.24
N ASN A 152 -3.63 -11.86 -1.70
CA ASN A 152 -4.60 -12.80 -2.27
C ASN A 152 -5.60 -12.19 -3.27
N HIS A 153 -5.63 -10.85 -3.45
CA HIS A 153 -6.64 -10.19 -4.27
C HIS A 153 -6.07 -9.44 -5.46
N ILE A 154 -5.20 -8.48 -5.21
CA ILE A 154 -4.43 -7.78 -6.24
C ILE A 154 -2.97 -7.74 -5.80
N SER A 155 -2.05 -7.90 -6.76
CA SER A 155 -0.63 -7.75 -6.51
C SER A 155 -0.34 -6.35 -5.95
N ALA A 156 0.48 -6.27 -4.93
CA ALA A 156 0.94 -4.99 -4.40
C ALA A 156 2.05 -4.45 -5.31
N GLU A 157 1.70 -3.47 -6.14
CA GLU A 157 2.59 -2.92 -7.17
C GLU A 157 2.58 -1.39 -7.13
N ALA A 158 3.76 -0.81 -7.15
CA ALA A 158 4.00 0.62 -7.35
C ALA A 158 4.56 0.86 -8.75
N TYR A 159 3.95 1.80 -9.47
CA TYR A 159 4.33 2.14 -10.83
C TYR A 159 5.17 3.40 -10.82
N PHE A 160 6.42 3.28 -11.26
CA PHE A 160 7.33 4.39 -11.53
C PHE A 160 7.40 4.60 -13.04
N ASP A 161 7.95 5.70 -13.52
CA ASP A 161 7.94 6.07 -14.95
C ASP A 161 8.31 4.94 -15.93
N ASN A 162 9.30 4.11 -15.57
CA ASN A 162 9.76 3.03 -16.44
C ASN A 162 9.88 1.68 -15.72
N GLN A 163 9.35 1.55 -14.51
CA GLN A 163 9.58 0.39 -13.65
C GLN A 163 8.35 0.08 -12.80
N VAL A 164 8.20 -1.18 -12.46
CA VAL A 164 7.22 -1.64 -11.47
C VAL A 164 7.99 -2.14 -10.27
N GLY A 165 7.67 -1.62 -9.09
CA GLY A 165 8.24 -2.04 -7.82
C GLY A 165 7.22 -2.73 -6.94
N ASP A 166 7.68 -3.40 -5.91
CA ASP A 166 6.84 -3.98 -4.87
C ASP A 166 6.41 -2.89 -3.87
N ILE A 167 5.32 -3.13 -3.16
CA ILE A 167 4.86 -2.27 -2.07
C ILE A 167 5.09 -2.98 -0.76
N ASP A 168 5.83 -2.32 0.14
CA ASP A 168 6.12 -2.79 1.48
C ASP A 168 5.33 -1.98 2.54
N LEU A 169 5.19 -2.52 3.73
CA LEU A 169 4.59 -1.86 4.88
C LEU A 169 5.62 -1.79 6.01
N GLU A 170 6.02 -0.58 6.35
CA GLU A 170 6.98 -0.30 7.41
C GLU A 170 6.29 0.29 8.64
N PHE A 171 6.55 -0.31 9.79
CA PHE A 171 6.07 0.20 11.06
C PHE A 171 7.15 1.04 11.72
N ARG A 172 6.89 2.35 11.84
CA ARG A 172 7.80 3.31 12.47
C ARG A 172 7.35 3.61 13.88
N SER A 173 8.28 3.61 14.83
CA SER A 173 7.98 4.08 16.16
C SER A 173 7.79 5.59 16.16
N ASP A 174 6.78 6.08 16.88
CA ASP A 174 6.52 7.52 17.08
C ASP A 174 7.55 8.10 18.07
N LEU A 175 8.80 8.22 17.60
CA LEU A 175 9.90 8.69 18.43
C LEU A 175 9.90 10.20 18.68
N GLU A 176 9.06 10.95 17.97
CA GLU A 176 8.97 12.41 18.15
C GLU A 176 8.10 12.81 19.36
N ASN A 177 7.30 11.88 19.91
CA ASN A 177 6.38 12.14 21.01
C ASN A 177 6.54 11.23 22.24
N GLU A 178 7.53 10.34 22.29
CA GLU A 178 7.68 9.49 23.46
C GLU A 178 8.52 10.17 24.55
N GLU A 179 7.83 10.67 25.59
CA GLU A 179 8.42 10.94 26.92
C GLU A 179 8.82 9.65 27.66
N VAL A 180 9.10 8.56 26.94
CA VAL A 180 9.36 7.24 27.51
C VAL A 180 10.78 6.77 27.15
N LEU A 181 11.48 6.24 28.14
CA LEU A 181 12.79 5.60 27.93
C LEU A 181 12.67 4.45 26.92
N SER A 182 13.35 4.57 25.79
CA SER A 182 13.38 3.56 24.74
C SER A 182 14.77 2.97 24.56
N LEU A 183 14.85 1.63 24.50
CA LEU A 183 16.10 0.91 24.27
C LEU A 183 15.96 0.11 22.95
N TYR A 184 16.89 0.35 22.04
CA TYR A 184 16.89 -0.28 20.72
C TYR A 184 17.73 -1.55 20.70
N GLN A 185 17.45 -2.41 19.73
CA GLN A 185 18.25 -3.58 19.49
C GLN A 185 19.67 -3.17 19.07
N ASN A 186 20.64 -3.91 19.55
CA ASN A 186 22.03 -3.68 19.20
C ASN A 186 22.34 -4.00 17.73
N VAL A 187 23.17 -3.17 17.11
CA VAL A 187 23.60 -3.34 15.71
C VAL A 187 25.13 -3.32 15.63
N PRO A 188 25.75 -4.35 15.01
CA PRO A 188 25.15 -5.58 14.48
C PRO A 188 24.67 -6.55 15.57
N ASN A 189 23.70 -7.39 15.21
CA ASN A 189 23.26 -8.50 16.06
C ASN A 189 23.14 -9.77 15.21
N PRO A 190 23.94 -10.86 15.46
CA PRO A 190 24.90 -10.97 16.57
C PRO A 190 26.16 -10.09 16.38
N TRP A 191 26.73 -9.66 17.50
CA TRP A 191 27.98 -8.87 17.52
C TRP A 191 29.22 -9.76 17.44
N SER A 192 30.34 -9.25 16.90
CA SER A 192 31.63 -9.96 16.83
C SER A 192 32.76 -9.28 17.59
N GLU A 193 32.95 -7.97 17.43
CA GLU A 193 33.99 -7.19 18.11
C GLU A 193 33.39 -6.03 18.90
N SER A 194 32.42 -5.34 18.32
CA SER A 194 31.70 -4.22 18.95
C SER A 194 30.28 -4.18 18.43
N THR A 195 29.39 -3.60 19.19
CA THR A 195 28.00 -3.34 18.79
C THR A 195 27.57 -1.99 19.34
N GLU A 196 26.73 -1.30 18.60
CA GLU A 196 26.10 -0.05 19.01
C GLU A 196 24.71 -0.37 19.60
N ILE A 197 24.43 0.17 20.77
CA ILE A 197 23.13 0.10 21.40
C ILE A 197 22.60 1.52 21.48
N LYS A 198 21.56 1.83 20.74
CA LYS A 198 20.88 3.13 20.79
C LYS A 198 19.83 3.11 21.89
N PHE A 199 19.70 4.22 22.57
CA PHE A 199 18.63 4.43 23.52
C PHE A 199 18.17 5.89 23.47
N TYR A 200 16.89 6.09 23.75
CA TYR A 200 16.31 7.42 23.95
C TYR A 200 16.02 7.59 25.47
N MET A 201 16.37 8.71 26.00
CA MET A 201 16.09 9.08 27.38
C MET A 201 15.42 10.45 27.37
N PRO A 202 14.14 10.53 27.78
CA PRO A 202 13.46 11.82 27.89
C PRO A 202 14.19 12.73 28.90
N ALA A 203 14.14 14.04 28.66
CA ALA A 203 14.77 15.07 29.49
C ALA A 203 13.99 15.32 30.78
#